data_5134e93d43764480e2ec6e93cb4dbfd5
#
_entry.id   5134e93d43764480e2ec6e93cb4dbfd5
#
_cell.length_a   1.000
_cell.length_b   1.000
_cell.length_c   1.000
_cell.angle_alpha   90.00
_cell.angle_beta   90.00
_cell.angle_gamma   90.00
#
_symmetry.space_group_name_H-M   'P 1'
#
loop_
_entity.id
_entity.type
_entity.pdbx_description
1 polymer ?
#
loop_
_entity_poly.entity_id
_entity_poly.type
_entity_poly.pdbx_seq_one_letter_code
_entity_poly.pdbx_strand_id
1 'polypeptide(L)'
;MEPLNIAVIIKLEPDFSEGSVSYNPNGTLNRAETKNTLGPHSAIAAEAAFYAKVKYGANISIATMGPPIADLALQQAQEISDAKELYLYSDRAFAGADTLATAEAIRAGLGKIEGKLDVVFSGHRASDGETGQTGPQVAWKLGFTFLGNVISYDVDVEKRTIRAKRLVSLQGVDDVIEEVEAPLPVFIAIDPSFKSNYKIVSERLAFQKYKKEAQIRAIDYKNYLKVFNVEQLGLDPTLIGLPGSPTIVHKVERVPKSTATRQVTVVDGANPEEIKKVVIKMREALLAMVIK
;
A
#
# COMPACT_ATOMS: atom_id res chain seq x y z
N MET A 1 -2.00 1.85 31.11
CA MET A 1 -2.55 2.46 29.85
C MET A 1 -2.98 1.32 28.94
N GLU A 2 -4.10 1.47 28.27
CA GLU A 2 -4.50 0.51 27.25
C GLU A 2 -3.54 0.61 26.06
N PRO A 3 -3.14 -0.53 25.47
CA PRO A 3 -2.29 -0.54 24.30
C PRO A 3 -3.00 0.12 23.10
N LEU A 4 -2.23 0.71 22.20
CA LEU A 4 -2.77 1.23 20.94
C LEU A 4 -3.33 0.10 20.09
N ASN A 5 -4.52 0.28 19.51
CA ASN A 5 -5.10 -0.64 18.57
C ASN A 5 -4.91 -0.11 17.15
N ILE A 6 -4.17 -0.86 16.35
CA ILE A 6 -3.76 -0.46 14.99
C ILE A 6 -4.31 -1.48 13.99
N ALA A 7 -4.98 -0.98 12.96
CA ALA A 7 -5.33 -1.77 11.79
C ALA A 7 -4.39 -1.44 10.61
N VAL A 8 -4.05 -2.43 9.81
CA VAL A 8 -3.32 -2.25 8.54
C VAL A 8 -4.18 -2.73 7.39
N ILE A 9 -4.45 -1.86 6.45
CA ILE A 9 -5.14 -2.21 5.21
C ILE A 9 -4.09 -2.58 4.17
N ILE A 10 -4.21 -3.79 3.63
CA ILE A 10 -3.29 -4.32 2.63
C ILE A 10 -4.03 -4.75 1.37
N LYS A 11 -3.27 -4.99 0.30
CA LYS A 11 -3.81 -5.48 -0.96
C LYS A 11 -2.95 -6.61 -1.54
N LEU A 12 -3.62 -7.65 -2.04
CA LEU A 12 -3.03 -8.64 -2.92
C LEU A 12 -2.89 -8.02 -4.32
N GLU A 13 -1.68 -7.98 -4.85
CA GLU A 13 -1.36 -7.36 -6.13
C GLU A 13 -0.64 -8.35 -7.06
N PRO A 14 -0.70 -8.12 -8.40
CA PRO A 14 0.10 -8.90 -9.33
C PRO A 14 1.59 -8.75 -9.04
N ASP A 15 2.32 -9.84 -9.13
CA ASP A 15 3.79 -9.80 -9.05
C ASP A 15 4.36 -9.43 -10.41
N PHE A 16 4.73 -8.17 -10.56
CA PHE A 16 5.34 -7.64 -11.79
C PHE A 16 6.82 -8.00 -11.95
N SER A 17 7.47 -8.57 -10.93
CA SER A 17 8.90 -8.85 -10.93
C SER A 17 9.29 -10.03 -11.83
N GLU A 18 8.38 -10.98 -12.02
CA GLU A 18 8.65 -12.22 -12.77
C GLU A 18 8.20 -12.18 -14.24
N GLY A 19 7.74 -11.05 -14.76
CA GLY A 19 7.34 -10.89 -16.16
C GLY A 19 6.13 -11.70 -16.61
N SER A 20 5.44 -12.38 -15.69
CA SER A 20 4.36 -13.35 -15.96
C SER A 20 2.96 -12.77 -15.73
N VAL A 21 2.75 -11.50 -16.08
CA VAL A 21 1.41 -10.91 -15.98
C VAL A 21 0.58 -11.34 -17.20
N SER A 22 -0.47 -12.12 -16.96
CA SER A 22 -1.43 -12.55 -17.98
C SER A 22 -2.60 -11.57 -18.08
N TYR A 23 -3.06 -11.35 -19.30
CA TYR A 23 -4.21 -10.48 -19.56
C TYR A 23 -5.29 -11.24 -20.34
N ASN A 24 -6.54 -10.99 -20.00
CA ASN A 24 -7.68 -11.46 -20.75
C ASN A 24 -7.75 -10.80 -22.15
N PRO A 25 -8.48 -11.38 -23.12
CA PRO A 25 -8.65 -10.77 -24.45
C PRO A 25 -9.21 -9.34 -24.46
N ASN A 26 -9.98 -8.99 -23.44
CA ASN A 26 -10.53 -7.64 -23.24
C ASN A 26 -9.54 -6.65 -22.58
N GLY A 27 -8.28 -7.05 -22.38
CA GLY A 27 -7.24 -6.23 -21.79
C GLY A 27 -7.24 -6.18 -20.25
N THR A 28 -8.21 -6.78 -19.58
CA THR A 28 -8.22 -6.85 -18.11
C THR A 28 -7.21 -7.88 -17.60
N LEU A 29 -6.71 -7.68 -16.38
CA LEU A 29 -5.77 -8.60 -15.75
C LEU A 29 -6.41 -9.99 -15.53
N ASN A 30 -5.74 -11.05 -16.00
CA ASN A 30 -6.11 -12.42 -15.67
C ASN A 30 -5.46 -12.81 -14.32
N ARG A 31 -6.20 -12.59 -13.24
CA ARG A 31 -5.70 -12.85 -11.88
C ARG A 31 -5.49 -14.34 -11.58
N ALA A 32 -6.16 -15.24 -12.31
CA ALA A 32 -6.02 -16.68 -12.09
C ALA A 32 -4.68 -17.23 -12.63
N GLU A 33 -4.16 -16.63 -13.69
CA GLU A 33 -2.90 -17.02 -14.33
C GLU A 33 -1.73 -16.10 -13.91
N THR A 34 -2.00 -15.04 -13.18
CA THR A 34 -0.97 -14.12 -12.72
C THR A 34 -0.54 -14.51 -11.32
N LYS A 35 0.76 -14.64 -11.08
CA LYS A 35 1.29 -14.77 -9.73
C LYS A 35 0.92 -13.52 -8.94
N ASN A 36 0.43 -13.69 -7.73
CA ASN A 36 0.02 -12.59 -6.87
C ASN A 36 0.86 -12.61 -5.59
N THR A 37 1.08 -11.44 -5.04
CA THR A 37 1.85 -11.22 -3.81
C THR A 37 1.27 -10.06 -3.01
N LEU A 38 1.74 -9.91 -1.78
CA LEU A 38 1.49 -8.68 -1.01
C LEU A 38 2.05 -7.47 -1.76
N GLY A 39 1.22 -6.46 -1.98
CA GLY A 39 1.64 -5.22 -2.64
C GLY A 39 2.83 -4.56 -1.92
N PRO A 40 3.82 -4.00 -2.65
CA PRO A 40 5.04 -3.44 -2.06
C PRO A 40 4.74 -2.30 -1.09
N HIS A 41 3.76 -1.46 -1.38
CA HIS A 41 3.35 -0.38 -0.48
C HIS A 41 2.59 -0.90 0.75
N SER A 42 1.87 -2.00 0.61
CA SER A 42 1.22 -2.70 1.72
C SER A 42 2.26 -3.32 2.67
N ALA A 43 3.36 -3.85 2.13
CA ALA A 43 4.45 -4.38 2.92
C ALA A 43 5.11 -3.29 3.80
N ILE A 44 5.31 -2.08 3.24
CA ILE A 44 5.87 -0.95 4.01
C ILE A 44 4.89 -0.51 5.12
N ALA A 45 3.59 -0.51 4.85
CA ALA A 45 2.58 -0.21 5.88
C ALA A 45 2.58 -1.25 7.02
N ALA A 46 2.74 -2.53 6.69
CA ALA A 46 2.89 -3.59 7.67
C ALA A 46 4.19 -3.44 8.51
N GLU A 47 5.29 -3.00 7.89
CA GLU A 47 6.54 -2.66 8.59
C GLU A 47 6.36 -1.46 9.54
N ALA A 48 5.63 -0.43 9.10
CA ALA A 48 5.30 0.70 9.95
C ALA A 48 4.49 0.27 11.19
N ALA A 49 3.51 -0.62 11.03
CA ALA A 49 2.74 -1.16 12.15
C ALA A 49 3.61 -2.01 13.09
N PHE A 50 4.53 -2.81 12.55
CA PHE A 50 5.49 -3.54 13.38
C PHE A 50 6.35 -2.59 14.23
N TYR A 51 6.79 -1.48 13.66
CA TYR A 51 7.48 -0.44 14.42
C TYR A 51 6.65 0.07 15.61
N ALA A 52 5.36 0.33 15.41
CA ALA A 52 4.47 0.72 16.49
C ALA A 52 4.33 -0.37 17.57
N LYS A 53 4.27 -1.63 17.17
CA LYS A 53 4.22 -2.76 18.10
C LYS A 53 5.45 -2.81 18.99
N VAL A 54 6.64 -2.70 18.41
CA VAL A 54 7.91 -2.75 19.16
C VAL A 54 8.07 -1.54 20.07
N LYS A 55 7.74 -0.36 19.55
CA LYS A 55 7.99 0.90 20.28
C LYS A 55 6.94 1.19 21.35
N TYR A 56 5.67 0.91 21.07
CA TYR A 56 4.54 1.32 21.92
C TYR A 56 3.75 0.16 22.50
N GLY A 57 4.12 -1.10 22.18
CA GLY A 57 3.34 -2.28 22.60
C GLY A 57 1.97 -2.39 21.93
N ALA A 58 1.82 -1.86 20.71
CA ALA A 58 0.55 -1.81 20.00
C ALA A 58 0.02 -3.20 19.62
N ASN A 59 -1.30 -3.36 19.66
CA ASN A 59 -2.01 -4.49 19.06
C ASN A 59 -2.17 -4.25 17.56
N ILE A 60 -1.81 -5.25 16.74
CA ILE A 60 -1.88 -5.14 15.28
C ILE A 60 -2.92 -6.11 14.73
N SER A 61 -3.84 -5.58 13.93
CA SER A 61 -4.78 -6.33 13.09
C SER A 61 -4.52 -6.00 11.63
N ILE A 62 -4.61 -6.98 10.74
CA ILE A 62 -4.45 -6.77 9.30
C ILE A 62 -5.74 -7.09 8.59
N ALA A 63 -6.12 -6.24 7.65
CA ALA A 63 -7.36 -6.37 6.90
C ALA A 63 -7.15 -6.22 5.40
N THR A 64 -7.89 -6.99 4.61
CA THR A 64 -7.97 -6.84 3.16
C THR A 64 -9.37 -7.18 2.65
N MET A 65 -9.78 -6.51 1.56
CA MET A 65 -10.94 -6.90 0.76
C MET A 65 -10.46 -7.58 -0.52
N GLY A 66 -10.97 -8.75 -0.79
CA GLY A 66 -10.60 -9.47 -2.01
C GLY A 66 -11.20 -10.87 -2.13
N PRO A 67 -10.87 -11.59 -3.21
CA PRO A 67 -11.23 -12.99 -3.35
C PRO A 67 -10.54 -13.85 -2.28
N PRO A 68 -10.97 -15.12 -2.07
CA PRO A 68 -10.38 -15.98 -1.04
C PRO A 68 -8.85 -16.09 -1.09
N ILE A 69 -8.25 -16.06 -2.28
CA ILE A 69 -6.79 -16.09 -2.46
C ILE A 69 -6.06 -14.87 -1.83
N ALA A 70 -6.79 -13.82 -1.46
CA ALA A 70 -6.19 -12.66 -0.80
C ALA A 70 -5.69 -12.98 0.63
N ASP A 71 -6.01 -14.15 1.17
CA ASP A 71 -5.44 -14.68 2.41
C ASP A 71 -3.90 -14.84 2.32
N LEU A 72 -3.36 -15.07 1.12
CA LEU A 72 -1.93 -15.09 0.87
C LEU A 72 -1.24 -13.76 1.26
N ALA A 73 -1.85 -12.63 0.92
CA ALA A 73 -1.30 -11.32 1.29
C ALA A 73 -1.41 -11.07 2.81
N LEU A 74 -2.48 -11.56 3.45
CA LEU A 74 -2.63 -11.49 4.91
C LEU A 74 -1.53 -12.29 5.61
N GLN A 75 -1.22 -13.48 5.14
CA GLN A 75 -0.14 -14.31 5.67
C GLN A 75 1.21 -13.58 5.53
N GLN A 76 1.52 -13.06 4.34
CA GLN A 76 2.78 -12.33 4.10
C GLN A 76 2.89 -11.07 4.97
N ALA A 77 1.80 -10.32 5.14
CA ALA A 77 1.78 -9.13 5.99
C ALA A 77 1.89 -9.49 7.48
N GLN A 78 1.30 -10.62 7.91
CA GLN A 78 1.47 -11.14 9.26
C GLN A 78 2.95 -11.46 9.56
N GLU A 79 3.65 -12.07 8.60
CA GLU A 79 5.08 -12.35 8.74
C GLU A 79 5.93 -11.09 8.90
N ILE A 80 5.49 -9.94 8.37
CA ILE A 80 6.17 -8.66 8.50
C ILE A 80 5.83 -7.98 9.83
N SER A 81 4.56 -7.97 10.22
CA SER A 81 4.03 -7.14 11.31
C SER A 81 3.86 -7.87 12.64
N ASP A 82 3.94 -9.20 12.63
CA ASP A 82 3.57 -10.04 13.79
C ASP A 82 2.16 -9.73 14.31
N ALA A 83 1.21 -9.53 13.39
CA ALA A 83 -0.19 -9.31 13.73
C ALA A 83 -0.81 -10.57 14.33
N LYS A 84 -1.69 -10.37 15.31
CA LYS A 84 -2.41 -11.46 15.97
C LYS A 84 -3.78 -11.74 15.39
N GLU A 85 -4.28 -10.83 14.53
CA GLU A 85 -5.61 -10.93 13.92
C GLU A 85 -5.56 -10.57 12.44
N LEU A 86 -6.21 -11.41 11.62
CA LEU A 86 -6.29 -11.29 10.17
C LEU A 86 -7.75 -11.24 9.75
N TYR A 87 -8.11 -10.25 8.95
CA TYR A 87 -9.48 -10.01 8.52
C TYR A 87 -9.55 -10.03 6.99
N LEU A 88 -10.30 -10.99 6.45
CA LEU A 88 -10.58 -11.09 5.02
C LEU A 88 -12.06 -10.72 4.77
N TYR A 89 -12.29 -9.66 4.03
CA TYR A 89 -13.61 -9.28 3.56
C TYR A 89 -13.79 -9.84 2.16
N SER A 90 -14.55 -10.93 2.05
CA SER A 90 -14.64 -11.71 0.80
C SER A 90 -16.07 -12.09 0.49
N ASP A 91 -16.54 -11.61 -0.67
CA ASP A 91 -17.83 -11.94 -1.25
C ASP A 91 -17.77 -11.68 -2.76
N ARG A 92 -18.56 -12.45 -3.54
CA ARG A 92 -18.72 -12.20 -4.98
C ARG A 92 -19.30 -10.82 -5.28
N ALA A 93 -20.13 -10.30 -4.38
CA ALA A 93 -20.73 -8.98 -4.51
C ALA A 93 -19.69 -7.84 -4.47
N PHE A 94 -18.47 -8.07 -3.99
CA PHE A 94 -17.39 -7.08 -4.06
C PHE A 94 -16.71 -6.98 -5.42
N ALA A 95 -17.01 -7.89 -6.34
CA ALA A 95 -16.36 -7.92 -7.65
C ALA A 95 -16.64 -6.62 -8.45
N GLY A 96 -15.61 -6.11 -9.11
CA GLY A 96 -15.70 -4.89 -9.92
C GLY A 96 -15.79 -3.58 -9.13
N ALA A 97 -15.60 -3.63 -7.80
CA ALA A 97 -15.58 -2.42 -6.97
C ALA A 97 -14.50 -1.43 -7.41
N ASP A 98 -14.88 -0.17 -7.56
CA ASP A 98 -13.95 0.94 -7.64
C ASP A 98 -13.43 1.32 -6.24
N THR A 99 -12.69 2.41 -6.13
CA THR A 99 -12.12 2.86 -4.85
C THR A 99 -13.18 3.23 -3.82
N LEU A 100 -14.31 3.79 -4.25
CA LEU A 100 -15.38 4.23 -3.34
C LEU A 100 -16.15 3.04 -2.76
N ALA A 101 -16.57 2.10 -3.61
CA ALA A 101 -17.22 0.86 -3.19
C ALA A 101 -16.28 -0.01 -2.34
N THR A 102 -14.98 -0.06 -2.69
CA THR A 102 -13.94 -0.71 -1.88
C THR A 102 -13.81 -0.06 -0.51
N ALA A 103 -13.81 1.27 -0.44
CA ALA A 103 -13.70 1.99 0.82
C ALA A 103 -14.90 1.73 1.75
N GLU A 104 -16.10 1.54 1.19
CA GLU A 104 -17.29 1.19 1.98
C GLU A 104 -17.16 -0.20 2.62
N ALA A 105 -16.73 -1.19 1.84
CA ALA A 105 -16.52 -2.54 2.34
C ALA A 105 -15.43 -2.58 3.44
N ILE A 106 -14.31 -1.88 3.22
CA ILE A 106 -13.23 -1.79 4.20
C ILE A 106 -13.69 -1.08 5.47
N ARG A 107 -14.40 0.04 5.35
CA ARG A 107 -14.95 0.76 6.52
C ARG A 107 -15.82 -0.14 7.38
N ALA A 108 -16.75 -0.86 6.76
CA ALA A 108 -17.64 -1.79 7.48
C ALA A 108 -16.85 -2.92 8.12
N GLY A 109 -15.86 -3.45 7.39
CA GLY A 109 -14.99 -4.50 7.88
C GLY A 109 -14.11 -4.07 9.05
N LEU A 110 -13.54 -2.86 9.03
CA LEU A 110 -12.78 -2.31 10.14
C LEU A 110 -13.62 -2.18 11.42
N GLY A 111 -14.93 -1.97 11.28
CA GLY A 111 -15.88 -1.99 12.41
C GLY A 111 -16.07 -3.36 13.05
N LYS A 112 -15.53 -4.46 12.47
CA LYS A 112 -15.55 -5.81 13.05
C LYS A 112 -14.29 -6.13 13.84
N ILE A 113 -13.27 -5.26 13.80
CA ILE A 113 -12.07 -5.39 14.61
C ILE A 113 -12.42 -5.06 16.07
N GLU A 114 -11.97 -5.90 16.99
CA GLU A 114 -12.26 -5.73 18.41
C GLU A 114 -11.53 -4.51 18.99
N GLY A 115 -12.25 -3.75 19.81
CA GLY A 115 -11.74 -2.54 20.44
C GLY A 115 -11.82 -1.31 19.53
N LYS A 116 -11.52 -0.15 20.13
CA LYS A 116 -11.49 1.12 19.41
C LYS A 116 -10.17 1.27 18.66
N LEU A 117 -10.24 1.48 17.35
CA LEU A 117 -9.04 1.76 16.55
C LEU A 117 -8.48 3.15 16.86
N ASP A 118 -7.17 3.22 17.02
CA ASP A 118 -6.41 4.44 17.25
C ASP A 118 -5.71 4.91 15.97
N VAL A 119 -5.17 3.95 15.22
CA VAL A 119 -4.47 4.23 13.96
C VAL A 119 -4.88 3.20 12.92
N VAL A 120 -5.10 3.66 11.70
CA VAL A 120 -5.21 2.80 10.53
C VAL A 120 -4.05 3.13 9.60
N PHE A 121 -3.26 2.13 9.23
CA PHE A 121 -2.21 2.24 8.23
C PHE A 121 -2.64 1.69 6.89
N SER A 122 -2.17 2.30 5.82
CA SER A 122 -2.16 1.74 4.47
C SER A 122 -0.87 2.12 3.74
N GLY A 123 -0.55 1.45 2.63
CA GLY A 123 0.34 2.03 1.64
C GLY A 123 -0.29 3.26 1.00
N HIS A 124 0.51 4.14 0.42
CA HIS A 124 -0.01 5.35 -0.21
C HIS A 124 -0.81 5.05 -1.48
N ARG A 125 -0.54 3.95 -2.18
CA ARG A 125 -1.26 3.47 -3.37
C ARG A 125 -1.00 1.98 -3.61
N ALA A 126 -1.76 1.37 -4.52
CA ALA A 126 -1.48 0.04 -5.05
C ALA A 126 -0.70 0.16 -6.36
N SER A 127 0.18 -0.79 -6.68
CA SER A 127 1.02 -0.77 -7.88
C SER A 127 0.27 -1.14 -9.17
N ASP A 128 -0.92 -1.77 -9.06
CA ASP A 128 -1.75 -2.15 -10.18
C ASP A 128 -2.73 -1.06 -10.62
N GLY A 129 -3.32 -0.31 -9.69
CA GLY A 129 -4.32 0.71 -9.98
C GLY A 129 -3.83 2.14 -9.79
N GLU A 130 -2.82 2.35 -8.99
CA GLU A 130 -2.11 3.62 -8.72
C GLU A 130 -2.98 4.84 -8.33
N THR A 131 -4.24 4.64 -7.95
CA THR A 131 -5.18 5.74 -7.68
C THR A 131 -4.86 6.52 -6.41
N GLY A 132 -4.34 5.85 -5.37
CA GLY A 132 -4.11 6.45 -4.04
C GLY A 132 -5.39 6.91 -3.32
N GLN A 133 -6.58 6.59 -3.82
CA GLN A 133 -7.85 7.16 -3.34
C GLN A 133 -8.53 6.34 -2.24
N THR A 134 -8.31 5.03 -2.19
CA THR A 134 -9.01 4.16 -1.22
C THR A 134 -8.73 4.57 0.23
N GLY A 135 -7.46 4.85 0.56
CA GLY A 135 -7.07 5.27 1.92
C GLY A 135 -7.80 6.53 2.41
N PRO A 136 -7.73 7.67 1.71
CA PRO A 136 -8.44 8.89 2.12
C PRO A 136 -9.95 8.71 2.15
N GLN A 137 -10.55 7.90 1.27
CA GLN A 137 -11.98 7.60 1.29
C GLN A 137 -12.37 6.78 2.52
N VAL A 138 -11.57 5.79 2.93
CA VAL A 138 -11.79 5.03 4.17
C VAL A 138 -11.66 5.95 5.38
N ALA A 139 -10.63 6.80 5.42
CA ALA A 139 -10.43 7.76 6.50
C ALA A 139 -11.65 8.69 6.68
N TRP A 140 -12.14 9.24 5.57
CA TRP A 140 -13.34 10.09 5.58
C TRP A 140 -14.57 9.36 6.10
N LYS A 141 -14.79 8.13 5.63
CA LYS A 141 -15.93 7.31 6.06
C LYS A 141 -15.87 6.89 7.53
N LEU A 142 -14.66 6.79 8.10
CA LEU A 142 -14.43 6.53 9.53
C LEU A 142 -14.52 7.80 10.39
N GLY A 143 -14.47 8.99 9.79
CA GLY A 143 -14.32 10.26 10.50
C GLY A 143 -12.92 10.43 11.12
N PHE A 144 -11.90 9.81 10.56
CA PHE A 144 -10.51 9.89 11.01
C PHE A 144 -9.76 10.99 10.28
N THR A 145 -8.85 11.66 10.99
CA THR A 145 -7.88 12.57 10.35
C THR A 145 -7.00 11.77 9.40
N PHE A 146 -6.89 12.21 8.14
CA PHE A 146 -6.04 11.57 7.13
C PHE A 146 -4.68 12.26 7.02
N LEU A 147 -3.60 11.47 7.14
CA LEU A 147 -2.23 11.89 6.92
C LEU A 147 -1.62 11.07 5.77
N GLY A 148 -1.42 11.71 4.63
CA GLY A 148 -0.85 11.09 3.42
C GLY A 148 0.66 11.27 3.32
N ASN A 149 1.33 10.36 2.59
CA ASN A 149 2.76 10.39 2.26
C ASN A 149 3.68 10.48 3.50
N VAL A 150 3.33 9.75 4.56
CA VAL A 150 4.06 9.79 5.82
C VAL A 150 5.37 8.99 5.72
N ILE A 151 6.49 9.65 6.00
CA ILE A 151 7.85 9.09 5.97
C ILE A 151 8.39 8.73 7.35
N SER A 152 7.79 9.27 8.41
CA SER A 152 8.08 8.89 9.80
C SER A 152 6.98 9.39 10.72
N TYR A 153 6.82 8.75 11.87
CA TYR A 153 5.86 9.17 12.88
C TYR A 153 6.34 8.85 14.29
N ASP A 154 5.75 9.53 15.26
CA ASP A 154 5.90 9.29 16.70
C ASP A 154 4.54 9.48 17.40
N VAL A 155 4.21 8.60 18.35
CA VAL A 155 2.94 8.64 19.08
C VAL A 155 3.19 9.00 20.54
N ASP A 156 2.54 10.05 21.00
CA ASP A 156 2.39 10.32 22.42
C ASP A 156 1.15 9.58 22.93
N VAL A 157 1.40 8.42 23.55
CA VAL A 157 0.33 7.53 24.01
C VAL A 157 -0.48 8.14 25.14
N GLU A 158 0.15 8.97 25.99
CA GLU A 158 -0.51 9.64 27.11
C GLU A 158 -1.44 10.75 26.65
N LYS A 159 -0.97 11.59 25.74
CA LYS A 159 -1.77 12.69 25.16
C LYS A 159 -2.72 12.24 24.06
N ARG A 160 -2.58 10.99 23.60
CA ARG A 160 -3.37 10.48 22.49
C ARG A 160 -3.21 11.34 21.23
N THR A 161 -1.97 11.73 20.90
CA THR A 161 -1.59 12.49 19.71
C THR A 161 -0.52 11.76 18.91
N ILE A 162 -0.46 12.04 17.63
CA ILE A 162 0.59 11.58 16.74
C ILE A 162 1.25 12.77 16.07
N ARG A 163 2.58 12.74 16.01
CA ARG A 163 3.39 13.67 15.23
C ARG A 163 3.96 12.90 14.05
N ALA A 164 3.75 13.41 12.84
CA ALA A 164 4.18 12.77 11.62
C ALA A 164 4.96 13.73 10.73
N LYS A 165 5.99 13.21 10.03
CA LYS A 165 6.65 13.89 8.92
C LYS A 165 6.14 13.31 7.63
N ARG A 166 5.74 14.17 6.69
CA ARG A 166 5.21 13.76 5.40
C ARG A 166 5.85 14.51 4.25
N LEU A 167 5.91 13.89 3.09
CA LEU A 167 6.34 14.53 1.85
C LEU A 167 5.18 15.29 1.21
N VAL A 168 5.43 16.55 0.87
CA VAL A 168 4.48 17.41 0.16
C VAL A 168 5.17 17.94 -1.09
N SER A 169 4.61 17.61 -2.26
CA SER A 169 5.06 18.17 -3.54
C SER A 169 4.30 19.46 -3.82
N LEU A 170 5.03 20.56 -3.89
CA LEU A 170 4.50 21.87 -4.27
C LEU A 170 4.91 22.20 -5.69
N GLN A 171 3.97 22.68 -6.49
CA GLN A 171 4.26 23.03 -7.89
C GLN A 171 5.40 24.05 -7.98
N GLY A 172 6.48 23.70 -8.69
CA GLY A 172 7.65 24.56 -8.92
C GLY A 172 8.66 24.60 -7.78
N VAL A 173 8.51 23.74 -6.77
CA VAL A 173 9.45 23.60 -5.64
C VAL A 173 9.78 22.12 -5.50
N ASP A 174 10.99 21.80 -5.03
CA ASP A 174 11.36 20.44 -4.64
C ASP A 174 10.46 19.95 -3.50
N ASP A 175 10.38 18.62 -3.32
CA ASP A 175 9.60 17.99 -2.27
C ASP A 175 9.96 18.57 -0.90
N VAL A 176 8.95 19.00 -0.16
CA VAL A 176 9.08 19.60 1.17
C VAL A 176 8.68 18.56 2.23
N ILE A 177 9.43 18.51 3.32
CA ILE A 177 9.03 17.75 4.51
C ILE A 177 8.19 18.64 5.39
N GLU A 178 6.93 18.26 5.58
CA GLU A 178 6.02 18.91 6.54
C GLU A 178 5.93 18.08 7.82
N GLU A 179 5.99 18.74 8.96
CA GLU A 179 5.72 18.11 10.26
C GLU A 179 4.33 18.50 10.74
N VAL A 180 3.51 17.52 11.05
CA VAL A 180 2.12 17.70 11.47
C VAL A 180 1.87 16.96 12.78
N GLU A 181 0.98 17.51 13.61
CA GLU A 181 0.48 16.85 14.81
C GLU A 181 -1.04 16.73 14.73
N ALA A 182 -1.57 15.55 15.10
CA ALA A 182 -3.00 15.29 15.07
C ALA A 182 -3.43 14.47 16.30
N PRO A 183 -4.65 14.65 16.81
CA PRO A 183 -5.22 13.78 17.81
C PRO A 183 -5.59 12.41 17.20
N LEU A 184 -5.50 11.34 18.00
CA LEU A 184 -6.02 10.03 17.62
C LEU A 184 -7.57 10.03 17.73
N PRO A 185 -8.29 9.34 16.85
CA PRO A 185 -7.80 8.39 15.85
C PRO A 185 -7.36 9.05 14.54
N VAL A 186 -6.39 8.41 13.85
CA VAL A 186 -5.87 8.86 12.55
C VAL A 186 -5.80 7.73 11.54
N PHE A 187 -5.86 8.09 10.27
CA PHE A 187 -5.54 7.21 9.14
C PHE A 187 -4.26 7.70 8.47
N ILE A 188 -3.30 6.82 8.29
CA ILE A 188 -1.97 7.15 7.77
C ILE A 188 -1.68 6.34 6.51
N ALA A 189 -1.45 7.03 5.39
CA ALA A 189 -0.91 6.42 4.20
C ALA A 189 0.62 6.57 4.21
N ILE A 190 1.30 5.42 4.29
CA ILE A 190 2.76 5.34 4.42
C ILE A 190 3.41 5.50 3.05
N ASP A 191 4.38 6.42 2.97
CA ASP A 191 5.19 6.66 1.80
C ASP A 191 6.25 5.55 1.61
N PRO A 192 6.64 5.21 0.37
CA PRO A 192 7.69 4.22 0.09
C PRO A 192 9.05 4.54 0.71
N SER A 193 9.32 5.81 0.97
CA SER A 193 10.55 6.25 1.62
C SER A 193 10.53 6.15 3.14
N PHE A 194 9.43 5.62 3.72
CA PHE A 194 9.33 5.38 5.15
C PHE A 194 10.52 4.54 5.61
N LYS A 195 11.24 5.07 6.57
CA LYS A 195 12.34 4.36 7.24
C LYS A 195 11.91 4.13 8.67
N SER A 196 11.65 2.88 9.01
CA SER A 196 11.64 2.50 10.41
C SER A 196 13.00 2.91 10.99
N ASN A 197 13.00 3.79 11.99
CA ASN A 197 14.23 4.21 12.68
C ASN A 197 14.84 3.06 13.53
N TYR A 198 14.69 1.82 13.06
CA TYR A 198 15.40 0.69 13.63
C TYR A 198 16.90 0.90 13.38
N LYS A 199 17.53 1.61 14.30
CA LYS A 199 18.98 1.83 14.31
C LYS A 199 19.76 0.54 14.52
N ILE A 200 19.10 -0.63 14.67
CA ILE A 200 19.76 -1.75 15.28
C ILE A 200 19.60 -2.98 14.41
N VAL A 201 20.72 -3.36 13.76
CA VAL A 201 20.89 -4.67 13.10
C VAL A 201 20.49 -5.84 14.04
N SER A 202 20.66 -5.67 15.35
CA SER A 202 20.25 -6.65 16.37
C SER A 202 18.74 -6.84 16.46
N GLU A 203 17.94 -5.78 16.29
CA GLU A 203 16.46 -5.89 16.29
C GLU A 203 15.96 -6.57 15.00
N ARG A 204 16.59 -6.27 13.86
CA ARG A 204 16.36 -6.98 12.60
C ARG A 204 16.73 -8.46 12.70
N LEU A 205 17.85 -8.77 13.34
CA LEU A 205 18.30 -10.16 13.57
C LEU A 205 17.38 -10.88 14.56
N ALA A 206 16.95 -10.22 15.64
CA ALA A 206 15.98 -10.76 16.56
C ALA A 206 14.64 -11.03 15.89
N PHE A 207 14.21 -10.12 14.99
CA PHE A 207 13.01 -10.31 14.19
C PHE A 207 13.16 -11.45 13.16
N GLN A 208 14.33 -11.60 12.51
CA GLN A 208 14.58 -12.73 11.62
C GLN A 208 14.67 -14.07 12.37
N LYS A 209 15.21 -14.06 13.59
CA LYS A 209 15.18 -15.23 14.49
C LYS A 209 13.76 -15.56 14.92
N TYR A 210 13.00 -14.54 15.28
CA TYR A 210 11.58 -14.65 15.60
C TYR A 210 10.76 -15.15 14.41
N LYS A 211 11.06 -14.69 13.16
CA LYS A 211 10.46 -15.24 11.94
C LYS A 211 10.73 -16.73 11.76
N LYS A 212 11.93 -17.20 12.06
CA LYS A 212 12.25 -18.64 12.00
C LYS A 212 11.44 -19.44 13.03
N GLU A 213 11.25 -18.88 14.22
CA GLU A 213 10.41 -19.49 15.26
C GLU A 213 8.92 -19.36 14.94
N ALA A 214 8.50 -18.27 14.27
CA ALA A 214 7.13 -18.04 13.82
C ALA A 214 6.81 -18.82 12.52
N GLN A 215 7.78 -19.21 11.72
CA GLN A 215 7.54 -20.14 10.60
C GLN A 215 6.97 -21.49 11.09
N ILE A 216 7.29 -21.87 12.30
CA ILE A 216 6.63 -23.01 12.98
C ILE A 216 5.17 -22.68 13.30
N ARG A 217 4.82 -21.39 13.49
CA ARG A 217 3.45 -20.92 13.76
C ARG A 217 2.71 -20.51 12.47
N ALA A 218 3.41 -20.18 11.38
CA ALA A 218 2.81 -19.79 10.09
C ALA A 218 1.98 -20.92 9.45
N ILE A 219 2.18 -22.16 9.88
CA ILE A 219 1.32 -23.30 9.53
C ILE A 219 -0.11 -23.08 10.04
N ASP A 220 -0.31 -22.17 10.99
CA ASP A 220 -1.57 -21.99 11.72
C ASP A 220 -2.20 -20.59 11.54
N TYR A 221 -1.77 -19.79 10.51
CA TYR A 221 -2.35 -18.47 10.30
C TYR A 221 -3.88 -18.50 10.14
N LYS A 222 -4.43 -19.61 9.67
CA LYS A 222 -5.87 -19.84 9.53
C LYS A 222 -6.63 -19.75 10.85
N ASN A 223 -5.99 -20.03 11.97
CA ASN A 223 -6.59 -19.88 13.29
C ASN A 223 -6.77 -18.42 13.71
N TYR A 224 -6.03 -17.51 13.06
CA TYR A 224 -6.12 -16.06 13.25
C TYR A 224 -6.96 -15.38 12.19
N LEU A 225 -7.39 -16.12 11.15
CA LEU A 225 -8.12 -15.59 10.01
C LEU A 225 -9.62 -15.56 10.28
N LYS A 226 -10.17 -14.36 10.31
CA LYS A 226 -11.60 -14.10 10.37
C LYS A 226 -12.08 -13.65 8.97
N VAL A 227 -13.07 -14.38 8.41
CA VAL A 227 -13.61 -14.09 7.08
C VAL A 227 -15.03 -13.55 7.23
N PHE A 228 -15.32 -12.45 6.55
CA PHE A 228 -16.63 -11.82 6.58
C PHE A 228 -17.16 -11.60 5.17
N ASN A 229 -18.41 -11.99 4.93
CA ASN A 229 -19.16 -11.71 3.72
C ASN A 229 -20.01 -10.41 3.85
N VAL A 230 -20.70 -10.04 2.79
CA VAL A 230 -21.55 -8.82 2.74
C VAL A 230 -22.61 -8.79 3.82
N GLU A 231 -23.30 -9.91 4.06
CA GLU A 231 -24.35 -10.03 5.06
C GLU A 231 -23.80 -9.82 6.49
N GLN A 232 -22.67 -10.48 6.80
CA GLN A 232 -22.01 -10.37 8.10
C GLN A 232 -21.45 -8.96 8.36
N LEU A 233 -21.12 -8.23 7.29
CA LEU A 233 -20.69 -6.83 7.37
C LEU A 233 -21.87 -5.87 7.47
N GLY A 234 -23.10 -6.31 7.20
CA GLY A 234 -24.30 -5.48 7.21
C GLY A 234 -24.30 -4.42 6.09
N LEU A 235 -23.74 -4.76 4.93
CA LEU A 235 -23.58 -3.84 3.81
C LEU A 235 -24.79 -3.85 2.88
N ASP A 236 -25.16 -2.68 2.38
CA ASP A 236 -26.14 -2.52 1.31
C ASP A 236 -25.48 -2.94 -0.03
N PRO A 237 -26.03 -3.94 -0.74
CA PRO A 237 -25.49 -4.39 -2.03
C PRO A 237 -25.43 -3.29 -3.11
N THR A 238 -26.21 -2.22 -2.99
CA THR A 238 -26.20 -1.10 -3.93
C THR A 238 -25.00 -0.16 -3.75
N LEU A 239 -24.30 -0.25 -2.62
CA LEU A 239 -23.17 0.61 -2.26
C LEU A 239 -21.81 -0.08 -2.42
N ILE A 240 -21.81 -1.34 -2.87
CA ILE A 240 -20.61 -2.17 -2.98
C ILE A 240 -20.47 -2.79 -4.38
N GLY A 241 -19.29 -3.34 -4.66
CA GLY A 241 -19.00 -3.97 -5.94
C GLY A 241 -19.24 -3.06 -7.13
N LEU A 242 -19.58 -3.64 -8.27
CA LEU A 242 -19.87 -2.89 -9.48
C LEU A 242 -21.11 -1.96 -9.34
N PRO A 243 -22.23 -2.36 -8.69
CA PRO A 243 -23.36 -1.48 -8.48
C PRO A 243 -23.04 -0.22 -7.67
N GLY A 244 -22.17 -0.34 -6.67
CA GLY A 244 -21.74 0.78 -5.82
C GLY A 244 -20.59 1.62 -6.38
N SER A 245 -20.14 1.32 -7.60
CA SER A 245 -18.98 1.96 -8.22
C SER A 245 -19.41 3.07 -9.18
N PRO A 246 -19.21 4.35 -8.85
CA PRO A 246 -19.47 5.45 -9.80
C PRO A 246 -18.49 5.49 -10.96
N THR A 247 -17.39 4.77 -10.89
CA THR A 247 -16.37 4.69 -11.96
C THR A 247 -16.22 3.26 -12.47
N ILE A 248 -16.04 3.11 -13.78
CA ILE A 248 -15.78 1.83 -14.44
C ILE A 248 -14.59 1.95 -15.38
N VAL A 249 -13.81 0.88 -15.52
CA VAL A 249 -12.77 0.80 -16.54
C VAL A 249 -13.45 0.61 -17.90
N HIS A 250 -13.43 1.66 -18.73
CA HIS A 250 -14.09 1.63 -20.04
C HIS A 250 -13.32 0.78 -21.05
N LYS A 251 -11.98 0.94 -21.11
CA LYS A 251 -11.12 0.25 -22.07
C LYS A 251 -9.69 0.14 -21.55
N VAL A 252 -9.06 -0.99 -21.83
CA VAL A 252 -7.62 -1.18 -21.60
C VAL A 252 -6.98 -1.54 -22.95
N GLU A 253 -5.97 -0.80 -23.35
CA GLU A 253 -5.20 -1.06 -24.56
C GLU A 253 -3.73 -1.30 -24.22
N ARG A 254 -3.13 -2.28 -24.88
CA ARG A 254 -1.69 -2.47 -24.79
C ARG A 254 -0.99 -1.40 -25.62
N VAL A 255 -0.11 -0.65 -24.97
CA VAL A 255 0.83 0.19 -25.73
C VAL A 255 1.78 -0.72 -26.51
N PRO A 256 1.83 -0.62 -27.85
CA PRO A 256 2.76 -1.43 -28.63
C PRO A 256 4.19 -1.17 -28.17
N LYS A 257 4.98 -2.24 -28.09
CA LYS A 257 6.42 -2.07 -27.79
C LYS A 257 7.00 -1.17 -28.88
N SER A 258 7.72 -0.13 -28.45
CA SER A 258 8.46 0.71 -29.39
C SER A 258 9.43 -0.16 -30.20
N THR A 259 9.25 -0.15 -31.51
CA THR A 259 10.19 -0.76 -32.46
C THR A 259 11.39 0.13 -32.73
N ALA A 260 11.44 1.31 -32.14
CA ALA A 260 12.56 2.24 -32.28
C ALA A 260 13.83 1.58 -31.73
N THR A 261 14.78 1.38 -32.62
CA THR A 261 16.14 0.94 -32.27
C THR A 261 16.77 2.05 -31.43
N ARG A 262 17.05 1.76 -30.17
CA ARG A 262 17.80 2.68 -29.31
C ARG A 262 19.19 2.84 -29.90
N GLN A 263 19.49 4.02 -30.42
CA GLN A 263 20.89 4.40 -30.73
C GLN A 263 21.57 4.74 -29.41
N VAL A 264 22.48 3.89 -29.00
CA VAL A 264 23.31 4.12 -27.82
C VAL A 264 24.64 4.72 -28.29
N THR A 265 24.94 5.91 -27.83
CA THR A 265 26.27 6.53 -28.04
C THR A 265 27.07 6.33 -26.75
N VAL A 266 28.10 5.53 -26.82
CA VAL A 266 29.05 5.35 -25.71
C VAL A 266 30.10 6.45 -25.84
N VAL A 267 30.34 7.17 -24.75
CA VAL A 267 31.30 8.29 -24.68
C VAL A 267 32.35 7.97 -23.64
N ASP A 268 33.58 8.18 -23.99
CA ASP A 268 34.69 8.13 -23.01
C ASP A 268 34.57 9.32 -22.05
N GLY A 269 34.22 9.05 -20.80
CA GLY A 269 34.07 10.05 -19.74
C GLY A 269 35.38 10.79 -19.38
N ALA A 270 36.53 10.28 -19.84
CA ALA A 270 37.82 10.96 -19.69
C ALA A 270 38.16 11.90 -20.86
N ASN A 271 37.30 11.94 -21.95
CA ASN A 271 37.54 12.77 -23.11
C ASN A 271 36.58 13.97 -23.15
N PRO A 272 37.02 15.20 -22.76
CA PRO A 272 36.16 16.39 -22.71
C PRO A 272 35.53 16.77 -24.04
N GLU A 273 36.23 16.51 -25.15
CA GLU A 273 35.72 16.87 -26.48
C GLU A 273 34.58 15.97 -26.96
N GLU A 274 34.62 14.68 -26.59
CA GLU A 274 33.50 13.77 -26.85
C GLU A 274 32.28 14.09 -25.99
N ILE A 275 32.48 14.40 -24.73
CA ILE A 275 31.40 14.83 -23.83
C ILE A 275 30.74 16.11 -24.42
N LYS A 276 31.52 17.10 -24.80
CA LYS A 276 31.01 18.36 -25.38
C LYS A 276 30.16 18.11 -26.62
N LYS A 277 30.62 17.26 -27.56
CA LYS A 277 29.85 16.89 -28.76
C LYS A 277 28.49 16.26 -28.44
N VAL A 278 28.45 15.35 -27.44
CA VAL A 278 27.20 14.68 -27.04
C VAL A 278 26.26 15.68 -26.37
N VAL A 279 26.75 16.53 -25.47
CA VAL A 279 25.96 17.57 -24.81
C VAL A 279 25.33 18.53 -25.84
N ILE A 280 26.09 18.97 -26.86
CA ILE A 280 25.54 19.82 -27.93
C ILE A 280 24.43 19.07 -28.66
N LYS A 281 24.64 17.84 -29.08
CA LYS A 281 23.65 17.01 -29.77
C LYS A 281 22.37 16.79 -28.94
N MET A 282 22.51 16.55 -27.64
CA MET A 282 21.37 16.41 -26.70
C MET A 282 20.60 17.74 -26.59
N ARG A 283 21.31 18.88 -26.49
CA ARG A 283 20.70 20.18 -26.43
C ARG A 283 19.88 20.48 -27.70
N GLU A 284 20.42 20.21 -28.89
CA GLU A 284 19.73 20.38 -30.16
C GLU A 284 18.47 19.49 -30.24
N ALA A 285 18.55 18.25 -29.82
CA ALA A 285 17.41 17.34 -29.79
C ALA A 285 16.31 17.83 -28.83
N LEU A 286 16.68 18.33 -27.65
CA LEU A 286 15.73 18.88 -26.66
C LEU A 286 15.05 20.16 -27.20
N LEU A 287 15.82 21.06 -27.82
CA LEU A 287 15.26 22.28 -28.44
C LEU A 287 14.28 21.94 -29.56
N ALA A 288 14.56 20.91 -30.36
CA ALA A 288 13.66 20.45 -31.42
C ALA A 288 12.35 19.84 -30.89
N MET A 289 12.33 19.32 -29.63
CA MET A 289 11.12 18.82 -28.97
C MET A 289 10.26 19.94 -28.37
N VAL A 290 10.87 21.03 -27.93
CA VAL A 290 10.16 22.16 -27.30
C VAL A 290 9.51 23.11 -28.35
N ILE A 291 9.96 23.08 -29.57
CA ILE A 291 9.48 23.96 -30.66
C ILE A 291 8.32 23.30 -31.47
N LYS A 292 7.93 22.07 -31.13
CA LYS A 292 6.73 21.40 -31.66
C LYS A 292 5.56 21.52 -30.68
#